data_13e4eafe37fea866044424b4a95f53b9
#
_entry.id   13e4eafe37fea866044424b4a95f53b9
#
_cell.length_a   1.000
_cell.length_b   1.000
_cell.length_c   1.000
_cell.angle_alpha   90.00
_cell.angle_beta   90.00
_cell.angle_gamma   90.00
#
_symmetry.space_group_name_H-M   'P 1'
#
loop_
_entity.id
_entity.type
_entity.pdbx_description
1 polymer ?
#
loop_
_entity_poly.entity_id
_entity_poly.type
_entity_poly.pdbx_seq_one_letter_code
_entity_poly.pdbx_strand_id
1 'polypeptide(L)'
;MPHKPRRESSTRFYHIYVRGINKEKIFGQPREKNYFKRIIRKYLKEYDVEIYSYCIMSNHAHLLIKSDLKELSMFMSKVLAKYAQYYNYKNNRNGHVFQNRFGSECIESERYFWNF
;
A
#
# COMPACT_ATOMS: atom_id res chain seq x y z
N MET A 1 16.10 -13.80 -4.98
CA MET A 1 15.07 -14.85 -5.12
C MET A 1 13.81 -14.24 -5.73
N PRO A 2 13.27 -14.83 -6.79
CA PRO A 2 12.07 -14.30 -7.40
C PRO A 2 10.86 -14.46 -6.49
N HIS A 3 10.01 -13.46 -6.48
CA HIS A 3 8.75 -13.52 -5.75
C HIS A 3 7.74 -14.35 -6.53
N LYS A 4 6.86 -15.03 -5.79
CA LYS A 4 5.75 -15.72 -6.43
C LYS A 4 4.78 -14.71 -7.03
N PRO A 5 4.14 -15.01 -8.16
CA PRO A 5 3.09 -14.16 -8.70
C PRO A 5 1.96 -13.99 -7.67
N ARG A 6 1.35 -12.82 -7.67
CA ARG A 6 0.20 -12.58 -6.78
C ARG A 6 -1.02 -13.32 -7.31
N ARG A 7 -1.81 -13.82 -6.39
CA ARG A 7 -3.07 -14.45 -6.72
C ARG A 7 -4.12 -13.39 -7.05
N GLU A 8 -4.94 -13.63 -8.04
CA GLU A 8 -6.05 -12.76 -8.39
C GLU A 8 -7.28 -13.08 -7.55
N SER A 9 -7.94 -12.03 -7.05
CA SER A 9 -9.17 -12.16 -6.30
C SER A 9 -10.36 -12.30 -7.26
N SER A 10 -11.24 -13.26 -7.00
CA SER A 10 -12.46 -13.43 -7.79
C SER A 10 -13.43 -12.25 -7.64
N THR A 11 -13.38 -11.54 -6.53
CA THR A 11 -14.23 -10.37 -6.27
C THR A 11 -13.59 -9.07 -6.68
N ARG A 12 -12.31 -9.09 -7.07
CA ARG A 12 -11.47 -7.92 -7.32
C ARG A 12 -11.15 -7.13 -6.06
N PHE A 13 -11.52 -7.60 -4.88
CA PHE A 13 -11.17 -6.97 -3.61
C PHE A 13 -9.90 -7.57 -3.03
N TYR A 14 -9.04 -6.69 -2.51
CA TYR A 14 -7.77 -7.09 -1.90
C TYR A 14 -7.57 -6.33 -0.61
N HIS A 15 -7.10 -7.04 0.40
CA HIS A 15 -6.56 -6.42 1.60
C HIS A 15 -5.06 -6.22 1.36
N ILE A 16 -4.65 -4.97 1.28
CA ILE A 16 -3.26 -4.59 1.01
C ILE A 16 -2.62 -4.11 2.31
N TYR A 17 -1.38 -4.53 2.54
CA TYR A 17 -0.64 -4.03 3.68
C TYR A 17 0.80 -3.73 3.29
N VAL A 18 1.37 -2.70 3.94
CA VAL A 18 2.75 -2.27 3.77
C VAL A 18 3.37 -2.06 5.14
N ARG A 19 4.66 -2.35 5.26
CA ARG A 19 5.38 -2.23 6.53
C ARG A 19 6.70 -1.50 6.32
N GLY A 20 7.08 -0.71 7.34
CA GLY A 20 8.42 -0.13 7.38
C GLY A 20 9.47 -1.20 7.60
N ILE A 21 10.62 -1.05 6.95
CA ILE A 21 11.73 -1.97 7.13
C ILE A 21 12.17 -1.97 8.60
N ASN A 22 12.43 -3.17 9.13
CA ASN A 22 12.85 -3.34 10.53
C ASN A 22 11.93 -2.64 11.53
N LYS A 23 10.62 -2.62 11.24
CA LYS A 23 9.59 -1.98 12.07
C LYS A 23 9.78 -0.47 12.21
N GLU A 24 10.50 0.14 11.28
CA GLU A 24 10.73 1.58 11.29
C GLU A 24 9.40 2.35 11.20
N LYS A 25 9.28 3.44 11.96
CA LYS A 25 8.05 4.22 12.02
C LYS A 25 7.95 5.17 10.82
N ILE A 26 7.73 4.60 9.66
CA ILE A 26 7.70 5.35 8.39
C ILE A 26 6.50 6.29 8.27
N PHE A 27 5.49 6.10 9.10
CA PHE A 27 4.30 6.96 9.16
C PHE A 27 4.13 7.53 10.58
N GLY A 28 5.24 7.75 11.29
CA GLY A 28 5.20 8.14 12.70
C GLY A 28 4.71 9.56 12.94
N GLN A 29 4.79 10.44 11.93
CA GLN A 29 4.41 11.83 12.08
C GLN A 29 3.17 12.15 11.24
N PRO A 30 2.32 13.10 11.69
CA PRO A 30 1.12 13.48 10.92
C PRO A 30 1.42 13.90 9.49
N ARG A 31 2.53 14.63 9.26
CA ARG A 31 2.91 15.07 7.90
C ARG A 31 3.20 13.87 6.99
N GLU A 32 3.74 12.79 7.55
CA GLU A 32 4.06 11.58 6.80
C GLU A 32 2.78 10.86 6.38
N LYS A 33 1.84 10.71 7.31
CA LYS A 33 0.53 10.12 6.99
C LYS A 33 -0.21 10.95 5.95
N ASN A 34 -0.17 12.26 6.09
CA ASN A 34 -0.86 13.17 5.15
C ASN A 34 -0.23 13.12 3.76
N TYR A 35 1.09 13.02 3.69
CA TYR A 35 1.77 12.92 2.40
C TYR A 35 1.43 11.59 1.70
N PHE A 36 1.38 10.51 2.45
CA PHE A 36 1.00 9.20 1.92
C PHE A 36 -0.41 9.25 1.32
N LYS A 37 -1.36 9.85 2.03
CA LYS A 37 -2.73 10.03 1.52
C LYS A 37 -2.77 10.89 0.26
N ARG A 38 -1.92 11.92 0.19
CA ARG A 38 -1.84 12.80 -0.97
C ARG A 38 -1.35 12.04 -2.19
N ILE A 39 -0.31 11.21 -2.03
CA ILE A 39 0.21 10.39 -3.11
C ILE A 39 -0.87 9.42 -3.60
N ILE A 40 -1.57 8.78 -2.68
CA ILE A 40 -2.66 7.87 -3.02
C ILE A 40 -3.70 8.59 -3.88
N ARG A 41 -4.15 9.76 -3.45
CA ARG A 41 -5.15 10.55 -4.21
C ARG A 41 -4.66 10.92 -5.59
N LYS A 42 -3.37 11.26 -5.70
CA LYS A 42 -2.78 11.61 -7.00
C LYS A 42 -2.87 10.44 -7.96
N TYR A 43 -2.44 9.27 -7.54
CA TYR A 43 -2.37 8.11 -8.42
C TYR A 43 -3.73 7.44 -8.64
N LEU A 44 -4.71 7.68 -7.79
CA LEU A 44 -6.08 7.22 -8.04
C LEU A 44 -6.65 7.82 -9.33
N LYS A 45 -6.14 8.96 -9.77
CA LYS A 45 -6.56 9.60 -11.02
C LYS A 45 -5.92 8.96 -12.25
N GLU A 46 -4.85 8.19 -12.06
CA GLU A 46 -4.07 7.61 -13.15
C GLU A 46 -4.32 6.12 -13.36
N TYR A 47 -4.88 5.45 -12.38
CA TYR A 47 -5.09 4.00 -12.41
C TYR A 47 -6.53 3.65 -12.07
N ASP A 48 -6.99 2.52 -12.60
CA ASP A 48 -8.35 2.02 -12.35
C ASP A 48 -8.39 1.26 -11.03
N VAL A 49 -8.35 2.01 -9.94
CA VAL A 49 -8.28 1.49 -8.57
C VAL A 49 -9.28 2.24 -7.71
N GLU A 50 -10.02 1.50 -6.87
CA GLU A 50 -10.96 2.09 -5.91
C GLU A 50 -10.52 1.70 -4.50
N ILE A 51 -10.41 2.69 -3.61
CA ILE A 51 -10.07 2.46 -2.21
C ILE A 51 -11.34 2.58 -1.38
N TYR A 52 -11.66 1.52 -0.64
CA TYR A 52 -12.87 1.44 0.18
C TYR A 52 -12.62 1.80 1.64
N SER A 53 -11.43 1.50 2.15
CA SER A 53 -11.05 1.89 3.49
C SER A 53 -9.54 1.85 3.63
N TYR A 54 -9.02 2.52 4.64
CA TYR A 54 -7.60 2.47 4.95
C TYR A 54 -7.36 2.73 6.43
N CYS A 55 -6.21 2.27 6.91
CA CYS A 55 -5.75 2.53 8.27
C CYS A 55 -4.24 2.71 8.21
N ILE A 56 -3.75 3.88 8.60
CA ILE A 56 -2.31 4.19 8.57
C ILE A 56 -1.81 4.26 10.01
N MET A 57 -1.00 3.27 10.38
CA MET A 57 -0.37 3.19 11.69
C MET A 57 1.05 3.76 11.60
N SER A 58 1.77 3.83 12.73
CA SER A 58 3.09 4.45 12.76
C SER A 58 4.12 3.72 11.89
N ASN A 59 4.06 2.39 11.80
CA ASN A 59 5.04 1.61 11.06
C ASN A 59 4.46 0.71 9.99
N HIS A 60 3.15 0.81 9.71
CA HIS A 60 2.50 0.02 8.67
C HIS A 60 1.18 0.65 8.28
N ALA A 61 0.62 0.21 7.16
CA ALA A 61 -0.68 0.67 6.70
C ALA A 61 -1.45 -0.49 6.08
N HIS A 62 -2.77 -0.43 6.18
CA HIS A 62 -3.70 -1.37 5.57
C HIS A 62 -4.65 -0.62 4.66
N LEU A 63 -4.97 -1.21 3.50
CA LEU A 63 -5.90 -0.63 2.53
C LEU A 63 -6.82 -1.72 2.03
N LEU A 64 -8.09 -1.40 1.89
CA LEU A 64 -9.06 -2.26 1.21
C LEU A 64 -9.29 -1.70 -0.18
N ILE A 65 -8.86 -2.43 -1.19
CA ILE A 65 -8.82 -1.95 -2.57
C ILE A 65 -9.59 -2.89 -3.48
N LYS A 66 -10.37 -2.30 -4.39
CA LYS A 66 -11.01 -3.02 -5.48
C LYS A 66 -10.34 -2.63 -6.78
N SER A 67 -9.83 -3.60 -7.53
CA SER A 67 -9.07 -3.36 -8.76
C SER A 67 -8.75 -4.67 -9.46
N ASP A 68 -8.39 -4.59 -10.74
CA ASP A 68 -7.70 -5.70 -11.39
C ASP A 68 -6.29 -5.78 -10.82
N LEU A 69 -5.72 -6.96 -10.79
CA LEU A 69 -4.39 -7.17 -10.19
C LEU A 69 -3.31 -6.35 -10.90
N LYS A 70 -3.39 -6.22 -12.22
CA LYS A 70 -2.44 -5.43 -12.99
C LYS A 70 -2.46 -3.97 -12.58
N GLU A 71 -3.66 -3.36 -12.50
CA GLU A 71 -3.81 -1.96 -12.10
C GLU A 71 -3.37 -1.77 -10.65
N LEU A 72 -3.72 -2.71 -9.77
CA LEU A 72 -3.31 -2.67 -8.38
C LEU A 72 -1.79 -2.67 -8.25
N SER A 73 -1.11 -3.55 -8.96
CA SER A 73 0.35 -3.67 -8.89
C SER A 73 1.04 -2.39 -9.37
N MET A 74 0.56 -1.81 -10.46
CA MET A 74 1.10 -0.57 -10.99
C MET A 74 0.86 0.60 -10.05
N PHE A 75 -0.36 0.70 -9.52
CA PHE A 75 -0.73 1.74 -8.57
C PHE A 75 0.15 1.69 -7.31
N MET A 76 0.23 0.51 -6.68
CA MET A 76 1.02 0.36 -5.45
C MET A 76 2.50 0.59 -5.70
N SER A 77 3.03 0.15 -6.83
CA SER A 77 4.42 0.39 -7.19
C SER A 77 4.73 1.89 -7.22
N LYS A 78 3.86 2.68 -7.85
CA LYS A 78 4.03 4.14 -7.92
C LYS A 78 3.89 4.81 -6.56
N VAL A 79 2.88 4.42 -5.80
CA VAL A 79 2.63 4.99 -4.48
C VAL A 79 3.82 4.75 -3.55
N LEU A 80 4.29 3.50 -3.49
CA LEU A 80 5.37 3.15 -2.58
C LEU A 80 6.71 3.76 -2.99
N ALA A 81 7.02 3.79 -4.29
CA ALA A 81 8.24 4.41 -4.77
C ALA A 81 8.27 5.91 -4.46
N LYS A 82 7.17 6.59 -4.69
CA LYS A 82 7.07 8.04 -4.42
C LYS A 82 7.20 8.32 -2.93
N TYR A 83 6.53 7.53 -2.10
CA TYR A 83 6.62 7.71 -0.65
C TYR A 83 8.04 7.44 -0.12
N ALA A 84 8.68 6.38 -0.59
CA ALA A 84 10.05 6.04 -0.18
C ALA A 84 11.01 7.17 -0.51
N GLN A 85 10.88 7.77 -1.68
CA GLN A 85 11.70 8.90 -2.12
C GLN A 85 11.52 10.09 -1.17
N TYR A 86 10.28 10.43 -0.85
CA TYR A 86 9.95 11.51 0.07
C TYR A 86 10.50 11.25 1.47
N TYR A 87 10.26 10.04 2.00
CA TYR A 87 10.66 9.68 3.35
C TYR A 87 12.18 9.74 3.51
N ASN A 88 12.92 9.20 2.54
CA ASN A 88 14.39 9.24 2.57
C ASN A 88 14.91 10.67 2.48
N TYR A 89 14.31 11.49 1.62
CA TYR A 89 14.71 12.89 1.48
C TYR A 89 14.48 13.65 2.78
N LYS A 90 13.29 13.54 3.36
CA LYS A 90 12.93 14.28 4.58
C LYS A 90 13.72 13.85 5.82
N ASN A 91 14.17 12.61 5.86
CA ASN A 91 14.87 12.07 7.02
C ASN A 91 16.36 11.88 6.79
N ASN A 92 16.89 12.41 5.68
CA ASN A 92 18.31 12.29 5.31
C ASN A 92 18.76 10.83 5.39
N ARG A 93 18.02 9.97 4.74
CA ARG A 93 18.13 8.52 4.89
C ARG A 93 18.31 7.88 3.51
N ASN A 94 19.01 6.74 3.46
CA ASN A 94 19.24 5.96 2.24
C ASN A 94 18.66 4.56 2.41
N GLY A 95 18.43 3.90 1.27
CA GLY A 95 18.07 2.50 1.24
C GLY A 95 16.57 2.25 1.33
N HIS A 96 16.24 0.98 1.54
CA HIS A 96 14.85 0.54 1.55
C HIS A 96 14.05 1.16 2.68
N VAL A 97 12.84 1.60 2.36
CA VAL A 97 11.89 2.15 3.33
C VAL A 97 10.86 1.09 3.71
N PHE A 98 10.44 0.30 2.74
CA PHE A 98 9.45 -0.75 2.96
C PHE A 98 10.11 -2.11 3.06
N GLN A 99 9.59 -2.95 3.96
CA GLN A 99 10.04 -4.33 4.09
C GLN A 99 9.34 -5.16 3.03
N ASN A 100 10.09 -5.67 2.07
CA ASN A 100 9.59 -6.48 0.96
C ASN A 100 8.57 -5.70 0.10
N ARG A 101 7.92 -6.42 -0.82
CA ARG A 101 6.81 -5.89 -1.59
C ARG A 101 5.60 -5.73 -0.67
N PHE A 102 4.61 -4.96 -1.11
CA PHE A 102 3.36 -4.89 -0.36
C PHE A 102 2.72 -6.27 -0.29
N GLY A 103 2.09 -6.57 0.86
CA GLY A 103 1.32 -7.79 1.02
C GLY A 103 -0.06 -7.62 0.42
N SER A 104 -0.62 -8.69 -0.12
CA SER A 104 -1.98 -8.66 -0.63
C SER A 104 -2.70 -9.96 -0.31
N GLU A 105 -3.90 -9.85 0.26
CA GLU A 105 -4.77 -10.98 0.52
C GLU A 105 -6.03 -10.81 -0.28
N CYS A 106 -6.42 -11.87 -1.00
CA CYS A 106 -7.66 -11.86 -1.76
C CYS A 106 -8.86 -11.93 -0.82
N ILE A 107 -9.85 -11.06 -1.05
CA ILE A 107 -11.10 -11.12 -0.32
C ILE A 107 -12.11 -11.80 -1.22
N GLU A 108 -12.37 -13.08 -0.95
CA GLU A 108 -13.12 -13.94 -1.85
C GLU A 108 -14.57 -14.11 -1.45
N SER A 109 -14.96 -13.60 -0.27
CA SER A 109 -16.32 -13.77 0.22
C SER A 109 -16.77 -12.53 0.99
N GLU A 110 -18.09 -12.33 1.00
CA GLU A 110 -18.71 -11.26 1.77
C GLU A 110 -18.40 -11.37 3.25
N ARG A 111 -18.35 -12.58 3.77
CA ARG A 111 -18.02 -12.83 5.19
C ARG A 111 -16.65 -12.27 5.56
N TYR A 112 -15.66 -12.52 4.72
CA TYR A 112 -14.31 -12.00 4.95
C TYR A 112 -14.32 -10.47 4.89
N PHE A 113 -15.06 -9.92 3.94
CA PHE A 113 -15.17 -8.46 3.76
C PHE A 113 -15.68 -7.78 5.04
N TRP A 114 -16.73 -8.34 5.65
CA TRP A 114 -17.32 -7.74 6.84
C TRP A 114 -16.46 -7.92 8.10
N ASN A 115 -15.55 -8.87 8.10
CA ASN A 115 -14.61 -9.07 9.21
C ASN A 115 -13.31 -8.26 9.04
N PHE A 116 -13.22 -7.51 7.96
CA PHE A 116 -12.06 -6.65 7.72
C PHE A 116 -12.07 -5.46 8.67
#